data_7f811f7e240f7f32575059ef250076d5
#
_entry.id   7f811f7e240f7f32575059ef250076d5
#
_cell.length_a   1.000
_cell.length_b   1.000
_cell.length_c   1.000
_cell.angle_alpha   90.00
_cell.angle_beta   90.00
_cell.angle_gamma   90.00
#
_symmetry.space_group_name_H-M   'P 1'
#
loop_
_entity.id
_entity.type
_entity.pdbx_description
1 polymer ?
#
loop_
_entity_poly.entity_id
_entity_poly.type
_entity_poly.pdbx_seq_one_letter_code
_entity_poly.pdbx_strand_id
1 'polypeptide(L)'
;QGNRTLIIELDFGLRCMDIMLGMQGNITYDLGDVLEGTCDVYKATTTVKLASNLSVLCAPSDPFVQLKAEDIEKITQEMRKYFEYIIIDTSAGINGSVFDIVTNSDLILIVTTPDPVCVRDARMMSDEFYKRGNQKQRLVINKANKRIFEFDEMDDLDAIIDTVGVQLLGVIPEDSAIPLATGKGAPLSSSSMGFLAFSAISRRIKGEHIPLSIKV
;
A
#
# COMPACT_ATOMS: atom_id res chain seq x y z
N GLN A 1 12.20 5.62 -8.20
CA GLN A 1 13.55 5.07 -8.01
C GLN A 1 13.96 4.07 -9.11
N GLY A 2 13.16 3.94 -10.15
CA GLY A 2 13.49 3.18 -11.35
C GLY A 2 13.30 1.67 -11.26
N ASN A 3 12.92 1.11 -10.11
CA ASN A 3 12.66 -0.33 -9.98
C ASN A 3 11.37 -0.74 -10.67
N ARG A 4 11.39 -1.90 -11.31
CA ARG A 4 10.18 -2.48 -11.89
C ARG A 4 9.25 -2.94 -10.77
N THR A 5 8.07 -2.34 -10.69
CA THR A 5 7.11 -2.53 -9.61
C THR A 5 5.76 -2.93 -10.17
N LEU A 6 5.15 -3.94 -9.58
CA LEU A 6 3.76 -4.33 -9.82
C LEU A 6 2.91 -3.98 -8.60
N ILE A 7 1.77 -3.35 -8.81
CA ILE A 7 0.71 -3.24 -7.81
C ILE A 7 -0.35 -4.28 -8.14
N ILE A 8 -0.74 -5.08 -7.15
CA ILE A 8 -1.90 -5.99 -7.22
C ILE A 8 -2.97 -5.42 -6.31
N GLU A 9 -4.07 -4.96 -6.89
CA GLU A 9 -5.19 -4.37 -6.15
C GLU A 9 -6.15 -5.48 -5.70
N LEU A 10 -6.39 -5.56 -4.38
CA LEU A 10 -7.30 -6.54 -3.77
C LEU A 10 -8.53 -5.88 -3.12
N ASP A 11 -8.79 -4.60 -3.37
CA ASP A 11 -9.98 -3.93 -2.88
C ASP A 11 -11.17 -4.20 -3.82
N PHE A 12 -11.77 -5.37 -3.63
CA PHE A 12 -12.89 -5.84 -4.45
C PHE A 12 -14.16 -5.02 -4.15
N GLY A 13 -14.72 -4.44 -5.18
CA GLY A 13 -15.94 -3.64 -5.11
C GLY A 13 -15.72 -2.13 -4.99
N LEU A 14 -14.54 -1.66 -4.57
CA LEU A 14 -14.18 -0.24 -4.55
C LEU A 14 -12.91 0.03 -5.37
N ARG A 15 -12.75 -0.71 -6.45
CA ARG A 15 -11.64 -0.55 -7.39
C ARG A 15 -11.36 0.93 -7.68
N CYS A 16 -10.14 1.36 -7.43
CA CYS A 16 -9.75 2.75 -7.58
C CYS A 16 -8.38 2.98 -8.25
N MET A 17 -7.56 1.94 -8.41
CA MET A 17 -6.20 2.08 -8.96
C MET A 17 -6.19 2.62 -10.40
N ASP A 18 -7.15 2.24 -11.23
CA ASP A 18 -7.28 2.76 -12.59
C ASP A 18 -7.55 4.28 -12.60
N ILE A 19 -8.35 4.78 -11.64
CA ILE A 19 -8.61 6.22 -11.47
C ILE A 19 -7.35 6.91 -10.97
N MET A 20 -6.76 6.40 -9.89
CA MET A 20 -5.61 7.00 -9.23
C MET A 20 -4.38 7.07 -10.12
N LEU A 21 -4.24 6.13 -11.05
CA LEU A 21 -3.12 6.04 -12.00
C LEU A 21 -3.45 6.64 -13.37
N GLY A 22 -4.62 7.25 -13.56
CA GLY A 22 -5.04 7.85 -14.82
C GLY A 22 -5.22 6.85 -15.95
N MET A 23 -5.67 5.63 -15.63
CA MET A 23 -5.78 4.52 -16.56
C MET A 23 -7.21 4.13 -16.90
N GLN A 24 -8.19 4.95 -16.53
CA GLN A 24 -9.59 4.72 -16.85
C GLN A 24 -9.80 4.43 -18.34
N GLY A 25 -10.56 3.37 -18.64
CA GLY A 25 -10.82 2.91 -20.01
C GLY A 25 -9.63 2.26 -20.72
N ASN A 26 -8.49 2.03 -20.04
CA ASN A 26 -7.33 1.37 -20.61
C ASN A 26 -7.08 -0.03 -20.03
N ILE A 27 -7.87 -0.48 -19.07
CA ILE A 27 -7.78 -1.82 -18.49
C ILE A 27 -8.66 -2.75 -19.33
N THR A 28 -8.03 -3.71 -19.99
CA THR A 28 -8.73 -4.69 -20.85
C THR A 28 -9.08 -5.96 -20.08
N TYR A 29 -8.15 -6.41 -19.24
CA TYR A 29 -8.31 -7.57 -18.36
C TYR A 29 -7.95 -7.17 -16.95
N ASP A 30 -8.57 -7.82 -15.98
CA ASP A 30 -8.32 -7.58 -14.56
C ASP A 30 -8.01 -8.90 -13.81
N LEU A 31 -7.87 -8.85 -12.50
CA LEU A 31 -7.58 -10.02 -11.68
C LEU A 31 -8.69 -11.08 -11.77
N GLY A 32 -9.95 -10.68 -11.98
CA GLY A 32 -11.07 -11.61 -12.17
C GLY A 32 -10.86 -12.49 -13.41
N ASP A 33 -10.48 -11.89 -14.54
CA ASP A 33 -10.18 -12.62 -15.78
C ASP A 33 -9.06 -13.65 -15.59
N VAL A 34 -8.05 -13.32 -14.78
CA VAL A 34 -6.96 -14.25 -14.44
C VAL A 34 -7.46 -15.42 -13.59
N LEU A 35 -8.28 -15.14 -12.58
CA LEU A 35 -8.83 -16.16 -11.69
C LEU A 35 -9.80 -17.11 -12.41
N GLU A 36 -10.54 -16.60 -13.40
CA GLU A 36 -11.42 -17.39 -14.26
C GLU A 36 -10.66 -18.15 -15.36
N GLY A 37 -9.37 -17.88 -15.55
CA GLY A 37 -8.55 -18.48 -16.59
C GLY A 37 -8.81 -17.93 -17.99
N THR A 38 -9.46 -16.80 -18.12
CA THR A 38 -9.74 -16.11 -19.39
C THR A 38 -8.47 -15.56 -20.04
N CYS A 39 -7.50 -15.16 -19.23
CA CYS A 39 -6.19 -14.73 -19.69
C CYS A 39 -5.09 -15.06 -18.67
N ASP A 40 -3.84 -15.02 -19.13
CA ASP A 40 -2.69 -15.12 -18.23
C ASP A 40 -2.45 -13.79 -17.45
N VAL A 41 -1.77 -13.89 -16.32
CA VAL A 41 -1.53 -12.74 -15.43
C VAL A 41 -0.69 -11.65 -16.11
N TYR A 42 0.25 -12.03 -17.00
CA TYR A 42 1.07 -11.05 -17.70
C TYR A 42 0.23 -10.18 -18.64
N LYS A 43 -0.73 -10.78 -19.33
CA LYS A 43 -1.67 -10.09 -20.22
C LYS A 43 -2.63 -9.17 -19.48
N ALA A 44 -3.06 -9.56 -18.26
CA ALA A 44 -3.92 -8.72 -17.41
C ALA A 44 -3.16 -7.57 -16.75
N THR A 45 -1.83 -7.67 -16.67
CA THR A 45 -0.99 -6.62 -16.08
C THR A 45 -0.81 -5.47 -17.06
N THR A 46 -1.21 -4.27 -16.66
CA THR A 46 -1.16 -3.06 -17.51
C THR A 46 -0.08 -2.09 -17.01
N THR A 47 0.81 -1.66 -17.91
CA THR A 47 1.85 -0.66 -17.57
C THR A 47 1.25 0.73 -17.48
N VAL A 48 1.61 1.48 -16.44
CA VAL A 48 1.15 2.85 -16.20
C VAL A 48 1.79 3.80 -17.19
N LYS A 49 0.98 4.56 -17.95
CA LYS A 49 1.46 5.43 -19.04
C LYS A 49 2.50 6.48 -18.58
N LEU A 50 2.34 7.00 -17.37
CA LEU A 50 3.19 8.05 -16.80
C LEU A 50 4.40 7.50 -16.03
N ALA A 51 4.52 6.19 -15.89
CA ALA A 51 5.59 5.53 -15.14
C ALA A 51 5.88 4.15 -15.73
N SER A 52 6.73 4.09 -16.75
CA SER A 52 7.01 2.86 -17.51
C SER A 52 7.59 1.70 -16.69
N ASN A 53 8.09 1.96 -15.50
CA ASN A 53 8.56 0.96 -14.55
C ASN A 53 7.49 0.53 -13.52
N LEU A 54 6.28 1.07 -13.62
CA LEU A 54 5.14 0.73 -12.78
C LEU A 54 4.07 0.03 -13.62
N SER A 55 3.57 -1.08 -13.13
CA SER A 55 2.44 -1.81 -13.70
C SER A 55 1.40 -2.10 -12.62
N VAL A 56 0.18 -2.32 -13.03
CA VAL A 56 -0.93 -2.64 -12.15
C VAL A 56 -1.71 -3.85 -12.68
N LEU A 57 -2.11 -4.72 -11.77
CA LEU A 57 -3.14 -5.72 -11.93
C LEU A 57 -4.33 -5.26 -11.09
N CYS A 58 -5.34 -4.73 -11.76
CA CYS A 58 -6.50 -4.15 -11.10
C CYS A 58 -7.39 -5.22 -10.48
N ALA A 59 -8.08 -4.85 -9.41
CA ALA A 59 -9.11 -5.68 -8.80
C ALA A 59 -10.20 -6.06 -9.80
N PRO A 60 -10.91 -7.20 -9.59
CA PRO A 60 -12.00 -7.62 -10.44
C PRO A 60 -13.09 -6.55 -10.56
N SER A 61 -13.65 -6.45 -11.75
CA SER A 61 -14.85 -5.63 -11.99
C SER A 61 -16.09 -6.24 -11.32
N ASP A 62 -16.13 -7.56 -11.16
CA ASP A 62 -17.15 -8.27 -10.40
C ASP A 62 -16.74 -8.35 -8.91
N PRO A 63 -17.51 -7.73 -7.99
CA PRO A 63 -17.20 -7.74 -6.56
C PRO A 63 -17.43 -9.11 -5.89
N PHE A 64 -18.07 -10.05 -6.56
CA PHE A 64 -18.38 -11.39 -6.03
C PHE A 64 -17.33 -12.44 -6.37
N VAL A 65 -16.28 -12.07 -7.08
CA VAL A 65 -15.14 -12.97 -7.35
C VAL A 65 -14.54 -13.45 -6.02
N GLN A 66 -14.37 -14.76 -5.89
CA GLN A 66 -13.74 -15.33 -4.71
C GLN A 66 -12.23 -15.46 -4.93
N LEU A 67 -11.47 -14.87 -4.01
CA LEU A 67 -10.02 -14.91 -4.01
C LEU A 67 -9.53 -15.87 -2.92
N LYS A 68 -8.62 -16.77 -3.29
CA LYS A 68 -7.91 -17.65 -2.36
C LYS A 68 -6.46 -17.17 -2.21
N ALA A 69 -5.88 -17.40 -1.05
CA ALA A 69 -4.48 -17.09 -0.79
C ALA A 69 -3.52 -17.76 -1.79
N GLU A 70 -3.83 -19.00 -2.15
CA GLU A 70 -3.04 -19.82 -3.11
C GLU A 70 -3.00 -19.20 -4.51
N ASP A 71 -4.05 -18.48 -4.91
CA ASP A 71 -4.11 -17.84 -6.24
C ASP A 71 -3.15 -16.64 -6.28
N ILE A 72 -3.14 -15.81 -5.23
CA ILE A 72 -2.20 -14.70 -5.10
C ILE A 72 -0.75 -15.20 -4.96
N GLU A 73 -0.54 -16.29 -4.25
CA GLU A 73 0.79 -16.91 -4.15
C GLU A 73 1.30 -17.33 -5.53
N LYS A 74 0.50 -18.02 -6.35
CA LYS A 74 0.87 -18.41 -7.71
C LYS A 74 1.15 -17.19 -8.59
N ILE A 75 0.27 -16.19 -8.55
CA ILE A 75 0.43 -14.93 -9.31
C ILE A 75 1.74 -14.24 -8.90
N THR A 76 2.00 -14.08 -7.62
CA THR A 76 3.22 -13.41 -7.14
C THR A 76 4.48 -14.20 -7.49
N GLN A 77 4.48 -15.53 -7.37
CA GLN A 77 5.59 -16.38 -7.79
C GLN A 77 5.92 -16.24 -9.29
N GLU A 78 4.90 -16.17 -10.13
CA GLU A 78 5.08 -15.97 -11.56
C GLU A 78 5.61 -14.57 -11.87
N MET A 79 5.05 -13.54 -11.26
CA MET A 79 5.38 -12.15 -11.53
C MET A 79 6.74 -11.71 -10.95
N ARG A 80 7.29 -12.42 -9.97
CA ARG A 80 8.68 -12.22 -9.47
C ARG A 80 9.76 -12.36 -10.56
N LYS A 81 9.46 -12.99 -11.68
CA LYS A 81 10.38 -13.08 -12.83
C LYS A 81 10.53 -11.75 -13.57
N TYR A 82 9.55 -10.87 -13.47
CA TYR A 82 9.44 -9.63 -14.23
C TYR A 82 9.57 -8.37 -13.36
N PHE A 83 9.22 -8.44 -12.09
CA PHE A 83 9.18 -7.31 -11.17
C PHE A 83 10.10 -7.51 -9.98
N GLU A 84 10.79 -6.42 -9.61
CA GLU A 84 11.69 -6.40 -8.44
C GLU A 84 10.90 -6.19 -7.14
N TYR A 85 9.74 -5.50 -7.25
CA TYR A 85 8.80 -5.27 -6.14
C TYR A 85 7.39 -5.61 -6.60
N ILE A 86 6.67 -6.32 -5.74
CA ILE A 86 5.24 -6.58 -5.88
C ILE A 86 4.57 -6.01 -4.64
N ILE A 87 3.69 -5.03 -4.83
CA ILE A 87 2.92 -4.39 -3.77
C ILE A 87 1.51 -4.94 -3.83
N ILE A 88 1.07 -5.58 -2.75
CA ILE A 88 -0.30 -6.06 -2.61
C ILE A 88 -1.07 -4.99 -1.84
N ASP A 89 -2.00 -4.34 -2.52
CA ASP A 89 -2.87 -3.32 -1.94
C ASP A 89 -4.18 -3.98 -1.49
N THR A 90 -4.45 -3.93 -0.19
CA THR A 90 -5.58 -4.62 0.43
C THR A 90 -6.67 -3.65 0.82
N SER A 91 -7.92 -4.12 0.86
CA SER A 91 -9.02 -3.36 1.47
C SER A 91 -8.74 -3.08 2.94
N ALA A 92 -9.34 -2.00 3.45
CA ALA A 92 -9.27 -1.66 4.86
C ALA A 92 -10.04 -2.70 5.71
N GLY A 93 -9.60 -2.84 6.96
CA GLY A 93 -10.28 -3.66 7.97
C GLY A 93 -9.76 -5.08 8.11
N ILE A 94 -10.31 -5.78 9.10
CA ILE A 94 -9.92 -7.13 9.48
C ILE A 94 -10.75 -8.13 8.66
N ASN A 95 -10.16 -8.67 7.61
CA ASN A 95 -10.74 -9.73 6.80
C ASN A 95 -9.83 -10.97 6.86
N GLY A 96 -10.38 -12.12 7.23
CA GLY A 96 -9.61 -13.37 7.38
C GLY A 96 -8.83 -13.75 6.12
N SER A 97 -9.42 -13.58 4.93
CA SER A 97 -8.76 -13.90 3.67
C SER A 97 -7.55 -12.99 3.38
N VAL A 98 -7.61 -11.72 3.77
CA VAL A 98 -6.49 -10.78 3.61
C VAL A 98 -5.28 -11.23 4.44
N PHE A 99 -5.49 -11.67 5.68
CA PHE A 99 -4.40 -12.18 6.51
C PHE A 99 -3.70 -13.37 5.88
N ASP A 100 -4.46 -14.31 5.33
CA ASP A 100 -3.90 -15.51 4.70
C ASP A 100 -3.09 -15.15 3.45
N ILE A 101 -3.56 -14.17 2.66
CA ILE A 101 -2.88 -13.67 1.46
C ILE A 101 -1.55 -13.01 1.81
N VAL A 102 -1.53 -12.12 2.81
CA VAL A 102 -0.36 -11.28 3.08
C VAL A 102 0.63 -11.90 4.07
N THR A 103 0.28 -13.00 4.73
CA THR A 103 1.15 -13.66 5.73
C THR A 103 2.51 -14.06 5.15
N ASN A 104 2.56 -14.44 3.87
CA ASN A 104 3.79 -14.83 3.19
C ASN A 104 4.55 -13.65 2.55
N SER A 105 4.13 -12.41 2.79
CA SER A 105 4.84 -11.23 2.28
C SER A 105 6.20 -11.05 2.95
N ASP A 106 7.18 -10.55 2.20
CA ASP A 106 8.52 -10.24 2.71
C ASP A 106 8.51 -9.08 3.70
N LEU A 107 7.51 -8.18 3.60
CA LEU A 107 7.29 -7.04 4.47
C LEU A 107 5.82 -6.65 4.48
N ILE A 108 5.27 -6.41 5.67
CA ILE A 108 3.91 -5.87 5.87
C ILE A 108 4.04 -4.40 6.29
N LEU A 109 3.37 -3.53 5.57
CA LEU A 109 3.24 -2.12 5.94
C LEU A 109 1.89 -1.88 6.61
N ILE A 110 1.91 -1.59 7.90
CA ILE A 110 0.73 -1.16 8.64
C ILE A 110 0.62 0.36 8.49
N VAL A 111 -0.43 0.81 7.82
CA VAL A 111 -0.68 2.23 7.56
C VAL A 111 -1.80 2.70 8.46
N THR A 112 -1.55 3.73 9.26
CA THR A 112 -2.54 4.35 10.14
C THR A 112 -2.54 5.86 9.99
N THR A 113 -3.60 6.51 10.46
CA THR A 113 -3.61 7.95 10.72
C THR A 113 -3.46 8.19 12.21
N PRO A 114 -3.14 9.41 12.67
CA PRO A 114 -3.02 9.74 14.09
C PRO A 114 -4.35 9.73 14.86
N ASP A 115 -5.42 9.29 14.25
CA ASP A 115 -6.73 9.13 14.90
C ASP A 115 -6.71 7.94 15.88
N PRO A 116 -7.20 8.08 17.12
CA PRO A 116 -7.15 7.01 18.11
C PRO A 116 -7.85 5.71 17.70
N VAL A 117 -8.91 5.79 16.90
CA VAL A 117 -9.61 4.60 16.36
C VAL A 117 -8.71 3.88 15.37
N CYS A 118 -8.10 4.62 14.43
CA CYS A 118 -7.17 4.06 13.45
C CYS A 118 -5.92 3.45 14.12
N VAL A 119 -5.39 4.10 15.15
CA VAL A 119 -4.23 3.59 15.93
C VAL A 119 -4.58 2.29 16.65
N ARG A 120 -5.75 2.20 17.27
CA ARG A 120 -6.25 0.97 17.90
C ARG A 120 -6.39 -0.15 16.85
N ASP A 121 -6.97 0.16 15.69
CA ASP A 121 -7.18 -0.83 14.63
C ASP A 121 -5.84 -1.30 14.06
N ALA A 122 -4.85 -0.40 13.89
CA ALA A 122 -3.49 -0.74 13.52
C ALA A 122 -2.81 -1.68 14.53
N ARG A 123 -3.04 -1.46 15.85
CA ARG A 123 -2.59 -2.36 16.91
C ARG A 123 -3.20 -3.75 16.75
N MET A 124 -4.52 -3.82 16.56
CA MET A 124 -5.21 -5.10 16.38
C MET A 124 -4.68 -5.87 15.16
N MET A 125 -4.43 -5.17 14.05
CA MET A 125 -3.82 -5.76 12.84
C MET A 125 -2.42 -6.30 13.14
N SER A 126 -1.58 -5.50 13.80
CA SER A 126 -0.22 -5.90 14.19
C SER A 126 -0.21 -7.17 15.03
N ASP A 127 -1.05 -7.21 16.08
CA ASP A 127 -1.16 -8.34 16.98
C ASP A 127 -1.61 -9.63 16.24
N GLU A 128 -2.54 -9.50 15.28
CA GLU A 128 -3.02 -10.64 14.50
C GLU A 128 -1.94 -11.18 13.57
N PHE A 129 -1.17 -10.33 12.90
CA PHE A 129 -0.02 -10.77 12.10
C PHE A 129 1.06 -11.43 12.95
N TYR A 130 1.32 -10.87 14.13
CA TYR A 130 2.28 -11.44 15.06
C TYR A 130 1.88 -12.85 15.52
N LYS A 131 0.58 -13.06 15.87
CA LYS A 131 0.03 -14.37 16.24
C LYS A 131 0.18 -15.41 15.11
N ARG A 132 0.09 -14.97 13.86
CA ARG A 132 0.27 -15.82 12.67
C ARG A 132 1.75 -16.03 12.28
N GLY A 133 2.68 -15.54 13.11
CA GLY A 133 4.12 -15.74 12.94
C GLY A 133 4.80 -14.72 12.02
N ASN A 134 4.09 -13.72 11.48
CA ASN A 134 4.71 -12.68 10.69
C ASN A 134 5.15 -11.51 11.57
N GLN A 135 6.48 -11.40 11.76
CA GLN A 135 7.13 -10.32 12.53
C GLN A 135 7.74 -9.23 11.64
N LYS A 136 7.71 -9.39 10.33
CA LYS A 136 8.31 -8.43 9.38
C LYS A 136 7.32 -7.30 9.08
N GLN A 137 7.00 -6.53 10.13
CA GLN A 137 6.04 -5.44 10.07
C GLN A 137 6.76 -4.09 10.20
N ARG A 138 6.22 -3.05 9.55
CA ARG A 138 6.66 -1.67 9.68
C ARG A 138 5.45 -0.75 9.71
N LEU A 139 5.54 0.31 10.52
CA LEU A 139 4.49 1.30 10.69
C LEU A 139 4.72 2.48 9.75
N VAL A 140 3.66 2.93 9.09
CA VAL A 140 3.60 4.20 8.36
C VAL A 140 2.46 5.03 8.96
N ILE A 141 2.77 6.22 9.45
CA ILE A 141 1.78 7.17 9.95
C ILE A 141 1.46 8.14 8.82
N ASN A 142 0.22 8.12 8.34
CA ASN A 142 -0.26 8.92 7.22
C ASN A 142 -1.10 10.11 7.71
N LYS A 143 -1.18 11.18 6.90
CA LYS A 143 -1.93 12.40 7.19
C LYS A 143 -1.55 13.06 8.51
N ALA A 144 -0.26 13.03 8.85
CA ALA A 144 0.24 13.73 10.02
C ALA A 144 0.16 15.25 9.78
N ASN A 145 -0.43 15.99 10.69
CA ASN A 145 -0.54 17.45 10.62
C ASN A 145 0.05 18.13 11.85
N LYS A 146 0.30 19.44 11.77
CA LYS A 146 0.94 20.19 12.86
C LYS A 146 0.19 20.11 14.20
N ARG A 147 -1.12 20.03 14.17
CA ARG A 147 -1.94 19.99 15.37
C ARG A 147 -1.64 18.78 16.26
N ILE A 148 -1.20 17.68 15.66
CA ILE A 148 -0.82 16.46 16.39
C ILE A 148 0.40 16.71 17.28
N PHE A 149 1.26 17.66 16.89
CA PHE A 149 2.51 17.96 17.60
C PHE A 149 2.44 19.20 18.52
N GLU A 150 1.34 19.97 18.45
CA GLU A 150 1.17 21.22 19.19
C GLU A 150 0.29 21.08 20.45
N PHE A 151 -0.45 19.97 20.59
CA PHE A 151 -1.36 19.77 21.71
C PHE A 151 -0.90 18.58 22.55
N ASP A 152 -0.60 18.84 23.84
CA ASP A 152 -0.27 17.84 24.87
C ASP A 152 -1.38 16.79 25.11
N GLU A 153 -2.54 16.94 24.49
CA GLU A 153 -3.70 16.06 24.65
C GLU A 153 -3.84 14.98 23.55
N MET A 154 -3.04 15.04 22.48
CA MET A 154 -3.02 13.99 21.45
C MET A 154 -1.75 13.18 21.61
N ASP A 155 -1.90 11.87 21.51
CA ASP A 155 -0.78 10.93 21.46
C ASP A 155 0.28 11.45 20.50
N ASP A 156 1.46 11.75 21.01
CA ASP A 156 2.60 12.10 20.19
C ASP A 156 3.00 10.89 19.32
N LEU A 157 3.93 11.09 18.41
CA LEU A 157 4.36 10.00 17.53
C LEU A 157 4.89 8.79 18.32
N ASP A 158 5.55 9.03 19.44
CA ASP A 158 6.12 7.95 20.25
C ASP A 158 5.00 7.14 20.90
N ALA A 159 3.93 7.79 21.41
CA ALA A 159 2.75 7.11 21.93
C ALA A 159 2.03 6.26 20.86
N ILE A 160 1.93 6.76 19.62
CA ILE A 160 1.38 5.97 18.49
C ILE A 160 2.25 4.75 18.20
N ILE A 161 3.58 4.93 18.14
CA ILE A 161 4.52 3.84 17.89
C ILE A 161 4.43 2.80 18.99
N ASP A 162 4.42 3.23 20.25
CA ASP A 162 4.34 2.35 21.42
C ASP A 162 3.01 1.60 21.47
N THR A 163 1.91 2.29 21.14
CA THR A 163 0.57 1.68 21.10
C THR A 163 0.51 0.60 20.00
N VAL A 164 0.95 0.88 18.79
CA VAL A 164 0.92 -0.10 17.69
C VAL A 164 1.95 -1.22 17.91
N GLY A 165 3.07 -0.92 18.57
CA GLY A 165 4.12 -1.88 18.91
C GLY A 165 4.95 -2.32 17.71
N VAL A 166 5.01 -1.51 16.65
CA VAL A 166 5.71 -1.80 15.40
C VAL A 166 6.68 -0.68 15.05
N GLN A 167 7.88 -1.04 14.59
CA GLN A 167 8.92 -0.08 14.23
C GLN A 167 8.44 0.88 13.12
N LEU A 168 8.58 2.18 13.37
CA LEU A 168 8.23 3.22 12.42
C LEU A 168 9.14 3.18 11.18
N LEU A 169 8.53 3.16 10.00
CA LEU A 169 9.19 3.28 8.71
C LEU A 169 9.17 4.72 8.20
N GLY A 170 8.08 5.45 8.43
CA GLY A 170 7.97 6.83 8.02
C GLY A 170 6.66 7.50 8.38
N VAL A 171 6.67 8.81 8.28
CA VAL A 171 5.52 9.68 8.49
C VAL A 171 5.25 10.44 7.20
N ILE A 172 4.00 10.43 6.75
CA ILE A 172 3.53 11.15 5.57
C ILE A 172 2.71 12.33 6.08
N PRO A 173 3.14 13.56 5.81
CA PRO A 173 2.39 14.74 6.25
C PRO A 173 1.06 14.85 5.51
N GLU A 174 0.11 15.55 6.09
CA GLU A 174 -1.10 15.97 5.39
C GLU A 174 -0.70 16.98 4.30
N ASP A 175 -0.82 16.56 3.05
CA ASP A 175 -0.40 17.35 1.87
C ASP A 175 -1.54 17.35 0.83
N SER A 176 -2.09 18.52 0.59
CA SER A 176 -3.18 18.70 -0.39
C SER A 176 -2.76 18.38 -1.83
N ALA A 177 -1.46 18.32 -2.12
CA ALA A 177 -0.97 17.88 -3.42
C ALA A 177 -1.28 16.39 -3.70
N ILE A 178 -1.37 15.56 -2.66
CA ILE A 178 -1.66 14.13 -2.81
C ILE A 178 -3.06 13.91 -3.41
N PRO A 179 -4.18 14.33 -2.78
CA PRO A 179 -5.50 14.11 -3.35
C PRO A 179 -5.69 14.82 -4.69
N LEU A 180 -5.04 15.94 -4.93
CA LEU A 180 -5.09 16.64 -6.23
C LEU A 180 -4.40 15.83 -7.34
N ALA A 181 -3.24 15.25 -7.07
CA ALA A 181 -2.52 14.40 -8.02
C ALA A 181 -3.32 13.11 -8.29
N THR A 182 -3.80 12.46 -7.25
CA THR A 182 -4.60 11.23 -7.32
C THR A 182 -5.89 11.45 -8.12
N GLY A 183 -6.63 12.53 -7.85
CA GLY A 183 -7.87 12.85 -8.55
C GLY A 183 -7.67 13.20 -10.04
N LYS A 184 -6.46 13.57 -10.45
CA LYS A 184 -6.07 13.81 -11.84
C LYS A 184 -5.41 12.62 -12.51
N GLY A 185 -5.15 11.53 -11.78
CA GLY A 185 -4.33 10.42 -12.27
C GLY A 185 -2.93 10.87 -12.68
N ALA A 186 -2.35 11.84 -11.99
CA ALA A 186 -1.09 12.48 -12.33
C ALA A 186 -0.01 12.20 -11.28
N PRO A 187 1.27 12.23 -11.66
CA PRO A 187 2.38 12.11 -10.72
C PRO A 187 2.36 13.23 -9.67
N LEU A 188 2.74 12.88 -8.44
CA LEU A 188 2.93 13.86 -7.38
C LEU A 188 4.16 14.73 -7.69
N SER A 189 4.06 16.04 -7.45
CA SER A 189 5.19 16.96 -7.63
C SER A 189 6.37 16.56 -6.77
N SER A 190 7.57 16.54 -7.34
CA SER A 190 8.81 16.23 -6.62
C SER A 190 9.17 17.22 -5.51
N SER A 191 8.56 18.40 -5.50
CA SER A 191 8.73 19.43 -4.47
C SER A 191 7.72 19.32 -3.33
N SER A 192 6.69 18.46 -3.44
CA SER A 192 5.70 18.30 -2.38
C SER A 192 6.28 17.55 -1.17
N MET A 193 5.76 17.86 0.02
CA MET A 193 6.16 17.17 1.25
C MET A 193 5.83 15.69 1.19
N GLY A 194 4.68 15.35 0.62
CA GLY A 194 4.26 13.97 0.40
C GLY A 194 5.25 13.19 -0.48
N PHE A 195 5.71 13.77 -1.60
CA PHE A 195 6.72 13.13 -2.45
C PHE A 195 8.02 12.85 -1.69
N LEU A 196 8.50 13.80 -0.91
CA LEU A 196 9.73 13.63 -0.12
C LEU A 196 9.56 12.54 0.94
N ALA A 197 8.40 12.47 1.59
CA ALA A 197 8.08 11.42 2.56
C ALA A 197 8.02 10.03 1.90
N PHE A 198 7.30 9.87 0.78
CA PHE A 198 7.26 8.62 0.03
C PHE A 198 8.64 8.20 -0.50
N SER A 199 9.45 9.16 -0.96
CA SER A 199 10.82 8.89 -1.40
C SER A 199 11.68 8.36 -0.24
N ALA A 200 11.58 8.95 0.95
CA ALA A 200 12.31 8.50 2.13
C ALA A 200 11.85 7.09 2.57
N ILE A 201 10.54 6.82 2.59
CA ILE A 201 9.96 5.51 2.90
C ILE A 201 10.50 4.45 1.92
N SER A 202 10.43 4.72 0.61
CA SER A 202 10.88 3.75 -0.40
C SER A 202 12.38 3.46 -0.32
N ARG A 203 13.22 4.43 0.07
CA ARG A 203 14.65 4.22 0.30
C ARG A 203 14.91 3.39 1.56
N ARG A 204 14.13 3.60 2.64
CA ARG A 204 14.22 2.78 3.86
C ARG A 204 13.79 1.33 3.62
N ILE A 205 12.78 1.09 2.77
CA ILE A 205 12.39 -0.27 2.34
C ILE A 205 13.58 -0.98 1.67
N LYS A 206 14.42 -0.25 0.95
CA LYS A 206 15.65 -0.79 0.34
C LYS A 206 16.82 -0.97 1.30
N GLY A 207 16.63 -0.67 2.59
CA GLY A 207 17.66 -0.78 3.62
C GLY A 207 18.58 0.44 3.74
N GLU A 208 18.28 1.56 3.06
CA GLU A 208 19.05 2.78 3.22
C GLU A 208 18.77 3.43 4.59
N HIS A 209 19.83 3.87 5.25
CA HIS A 209 19.69 4.62 6.49
C HIS A 209 19.35 6.09 6.20
N ILE A 210 18.06 6.41 6.22
CA ILE A 210 17.55 7.77 6.03
C ILE A 210 17.02 8.26 7.38
N PRO A 211 17.57 9.32 7.97
CA PRO A 211 17.04 9.91 9.20
C PRO A 211 15.57 10.29 9.07
N LEU A 212 14.80 10.09 10.13
CA LEU A 212 13.41 10.54 10.17
C LEU A 212 13.44 12.08 10.23
N SER A 213 13.02 12.74 9.16
CA SER A 213 12.86 14.18 9.13
C SER A 213 11.38 14.47 8.95
N ILE A 214 10.75 14.94 10.01
CA ILE A 214 9.34 15.33 10.00
C ILE A 214 9.33 16.85 9.77
N LYS A 215 9.11 17.24 8.53
CA LYS A 215 8.75 18.64 8.19
C LYS A 215 7.24 18.66 8.05
N VAL A 216 6.57 19.14 9.08
CA VAL A 216 5.11 19.31 9.12
C VAL A 216 4.77 20.80 8.97
#